data_17d9d6adf0454efaf15ab28b7db39187
#
_entry.id   17d9d6adf0454efaf15ab28b7db39187
#
_cell.length_a   1.000
_cell.length_b   1.000
_cell.length_c   1.000
_cell.angle_alpha   90.00
_cell.angle_beta   90.00
_cell.angle_gamma   90.00
#
_symmetry.space_group_name_H-M   'P 1'
#
loop_
_entity.id
_entity.type
_entity.pdbx_description
1 polymer ?
#
loop_
_entity_poly.entity_id
_entity_poly.type
_entity_poly.pdbx_seq_one_letter_code
_entity_poly.pdbx_strand_id
1 'polypeptide(L)'
;MFNMGNMMKQAQMMQERLQKAQEEIANLEVVGESGAGMVKVTMTGSHEVRRVEIDDSIFKDDKEICEDLLVAAYNDAHRRIEEQSKEKMAAVTGGMQLPPGLKLPF
;
A
#
# COMPACT_ATOMS: atom_id res chain seq x y z
N MET A 1 27.71 15.77 -26.33
CA MET A 1 27.40 14.78 -27.35
C MET A 1 26.33 13.80 -26.80
N PHE A 2 25.32 13.62 -27.58
CA PHE A 2 24.18 12.81 -27.17
C PHE A 2 24.53 11.33 -27.23
N ASN A 3 24.54 10.65 -26.10
CA ASN A 3 24.89 9.22 -26.05
C ASN A 3 23.63 8.39 -25.86
N MET A 4 23.09 7.86 -26.94
CA MET A 4 21.86 7.06 -26.93
C MET A 4 22.02 5.77 -26.14
N GLY A 5 23.18 5.15 -26.18
CA GLY A 5 23.44 3.94 -25.39
C GLY A 5 23.35 4.19 -23.89
N ASN A 6 23.81 5.33 -23.44
CA ASN A 6 23.74 5.72 -22.04
C ASN A 6 22.30 6.02 -21.61
N MET A 7 21.53 6.66 -22.47
CA MET A 7 20.11 6.93 -22.22
C MET A 7 19.29 5.64 -22.14
N MET A 8 19.56 4.70 -23.04
CA MET A 8 18.88 3.40 -23.01
C MET A 8 19.20 2.64 -21.72
N LYS A 9 20.45 2.71 -21.29
CA LYS A 9 20.88 2.06 -20.05
C LYS A 9 20.17 2.67 -18.84
N GLN A 10 20.06 4.00 -18.80
CA GLN A 10 19.35 4.69 -17.71
C GLN A 10 17.86 4.34 -17.72
N ALA A 11 17.24 4.24 -18.90
CA ALA A 11 15.85 3.87 -19.02
C ALA A 11 15.61 2.43 -18.52
N GLN A 12 16.51 1.50 -18.87
CA GLN A 12 16.45 0.14 -18.37
C GLN A 12 16.60 0.07 -16.85
N MET A 13 17.54 0.82 -16.30
CA MET A 13 17.75 0.87 -14.84
C MET A 13 16.52 1.42 -14.13
N MET A 14 15.90 2.44 -14.68
CA MET A 14 14.67 3.00 -14.10
C MET A 14 13.53 1.98 -14.15
N GLN A 15 13.39 1.27 -15.27
CA GLN A 15 12.37 0.24 -15.43
C GLN A 15 12.56 -0.89 -14.40
N GLU A 16 13.80 -1.33 -14.19
CA GLU A 16 14.13 -2.34 -13.19
C GLU A 16 13.79 -1.86 -11.78
N ARG A 17 14.11 -0.62 -11.46
CA ARG A 17 13.79 -0.03 -10.15
C ARG A 17 12.29 0.07 -9.92
N LEU A 18 11.54 0.47 -10.94
CA LEU A 18 10.08 0.53 -10.86
C LEU A 18 9.48 -0.86 -10.64
N GLN A 19 9.95 -1.85 -11.38
CA GLN A 19 9.50 -3.22 -11.26
C GLN A 19 9.79 -3.77 -9.86
N LYS A 20 11.00 -3.53 -9.35
CA LYS A 20 11.39 -3.94 -8.01
C LYS A 20 10.53 -3.26 -6.95
N ALA A 21 10.25 -1.97 -7.11
CA ALA A 21 9.40 -1.24 -6.19
C ALA A 21 7.97 -1.78 -6.19
N GLN A 22 7.44 -2.16 -7.36
CA GLN A 22 6.12 -2.77 -7.45
C GLN A 22 6.06 -4.11 -6.72
N GLU A 23 7.12 -4.92 -6.85
CA GLU A 23 7.22 -6.18 -6.13
C GLU A 23 7.28 -5.97 -4.62
N GLU A 24 8.06 -4.99 -4.17
CA GLU A 24 8.14 -4.63 -2.76
C GLU A 24 6.80 -4.13 -2.22
N ILE A 25 6.10 -3.33 -3.01
CA ILE A 25 4.77 -2.84 -2.65
C ILE A 25 3.79 -4.01 -2.52
N ALA A 26 3.78 -4.92 -3.48
CA ALA A 26 2.89 -6.09 -3.45
C ALA A 26 3.14 -6.96 -2.21
N ASN A 27 4.37 -7.00 -1.72
CA ASN A 27 4.76 -7.77 -0.54
C ASN A 27 4.63 -7.00 0.77
N LEU A 28 4.23 -5.73 0.72
CA LEU A 28 3.95 -4.96 1.93
C LEU A 28 2.81 -5.62 2.71
N GLU A 29 2.89 -5.49 4.02
CA GLU A 29 1.83 -5.95 4.90
C GLU A 29 1.63 -4.89 5.97
N VAL A 30 0.39 -4.44 6.12
CA VAL A 30 0.02 -3.44 7.13
C VAL A 30 -1.09 -3.97 7.98
N VAL A 31 -1.20 -3.43 9.19
CA VAL A 31 -2.31 -3.73 10.09
C VAL A 31 -3.12 -2.46 10.29
N GLY A 32 -4.36 -2.47 9.82
CA GLY A 32 -5.32 -1.41 10.09
C GLY A 32 -6.04 -1.72 11.38
N GLU A 33 -6.36 -0.70 12.16
CA GLU A 33 -6.95 -0.86 13.49
C GLU A 33 -8.13 0.07 13.67
N SER A 34 -9.06 -0.37 14.51
CA SER A 34 -10.16 0.47 15.00
C SER A 34 -10.52 0.05 16.41
N GLY A 35 -11.29 0.92 17.10
CA GLY A 35 -11.71 0.63 18.48
C GLY A 35 -10.56 0.41 19.43
N ALA A 36 -9.50 1.25 19.33
CA ALA A 36 -8.30 1.14 20.17
C ALA A 36 -7.62 -0.24 20.05
N GLY A 37 -7.59 -0.79 18.83
CA GLY A 37 -6.95 -2.07 18.57
C GLY A 37 -7.84 -3.29 18.79
N MET A 38 -9.11 -3.10 19.08
CA MET A 38 -10.03 -4.23 19.28
C MET A 38 -10.37 -4.94 17.97
N VAL A 39 -10.31 -4.24 16.84
CA VAL A 39 -10.46 -4.84 15.53
C VAL A 39 -9.22 -4.50 14.70
N LYS A 40 -8.61 -5.54 14.13
CA LYS A 40 -7.40 -5.41 13.33
C LYS A 40 -7.60 -6.13 12.01
N VAL A 41 -7.19 -5.46 10.91
CA VAL A 41 -7.23 -6.04 9.57
C VAL A 41 -5.81 -6.00 9.00
N THR A 42 -5.28 -7.17 8.65
CA THR A 42 -3.98 -7.29 8.00
C THR A 42 -4.18 -7.32 6.49
N MET A 43 -3.58 -6.38 5.80
CA MET A 43 -3.74 -6.19 4.35
C MET A 43 -2.39 -6.15 3.65
N THR A 44 -2.32 -6.74 2.46
CA THR A 44 -1.12 -6.67 1.62
C THR A 44 -1.14 -5.46 0.71
N GLY A 45 0.00 -5.17 0.08
CA GLY A 45 0.11 -4.09 -0.88
C GLY A 45 -0.75 -4.26 -2.12
N SER A 46 -1.20 -5.47 -2.41
CA SER A 46 -2.16 -5.74 -3.48
C SER A 46 -3.61 -5.64 -3.02
N HIS A 47 -3.84 -5.08 -1.82
CA HIS A 47 -5.16 -4.87 -1.22
C HIS A 47 -5.88 -6.19 -0.88
N GLU A 48 -5.12 -7.24 -0.66
CA GLU A 48 -5.67 -8.52 -0.22
C GLU A 48 -5.67 -8.56 1.30
N VAL A 49 -6.81 -8.91 1.89
CA VAL A 49 -6.92 -9.08 3.34
C VAL A 49 -6.46 -10.49 3.69
N ARG A 50 -5.46 -10.59 4.56
CA ARG A 50 -4.93 -11.88 4.99
C ARG A 50 -5.52 -12.35 6.30
N ARG A 51 -5.85 -11.40 7.18
CA ARG A 51 -6.33 -11.74 8.53
C ARG A 51 -7.24 -10.65 9.06
N VAL A 52 -8.26 -11.06 9.79
CA VAL A 52 -9.09 -10.18 10.58
C VAL A 52 -9.07 -10.71 12.01
N GLU A 53 -8.75 -9.83 12.95
CA GLU A 53 -8.77 -10.15 14.38
C GLU A 53 -9.80 -9.27 15.07
N ILE A 54 -10.72 -9.88 15.79
CA ILE A 54 -11.79 -9.18 16.49
C ILE A 54 -11.74 -9.61 17.95
N ASP A 55 -11.68 -8.63 18.86
CA ASP A 55 -11.70 -8.91 20.29
C ASP A 55 -13.01 -9.58 20.69
N ASP A 56 -12.93 -10.61 21.54
CA ASP A 56 -14.08 -11.38 21.95
C ASP A 56 -15.16 -10.52 22.61
N SER A 57 -14.78 -9.50 23.37
CA SER A 57 -15.73 -8.63 24.06
C SER A 57 -16.66 -7.92 23.07
N ILE A 58 -16.14 -7.47 21.94
CA ILE A 58 -16.96 -6.80 20.92
C ILE A 58 -17.82 -7.80 20.17
N PHE A 59 -17.24 -8.93 19.83
CA PHE A 59 -17.95 -9.96 19.05
C PHE A 59 -19.20 -10.46 19.75
N LYS A 60 -19.16 -10.53 21.09
CA LYS A 60 -20.28 -11.03 21.88
C LYS A 60 -21.35 -10.00 22.20
N ASP A 61 -20.96 -8.70 22.28
CA ASP A 61 -21.86 -7.69 22.82
C ASP A 61 -22.77 -7.04 21.78
N ASP A 62 -22.24 -6.66 20.60
CA ASP A 62 -23.04 -5.92 19.64
C ASP A 62 -22.52 -6.17 18.22
N LYS A 63 -23.34 -6.87 17.44
CA LYS A 63 -23.02 -7.20 16.07
C LYS A 63 -22.83 -5.95 15.22
N GLU A 64 -23.66 -4.94 15.39
CA GLU A 64 -23.62 -3.71 14.61
C GLU A 64 -22.35 -2.92 14.87
N ILE A 65 -21.95 -2.81 16.13
CA ILE A 65 -20.68 -2.17 16.49
C ILE A 65 -19.52 -2.95 15.89
N CYS A 66 -19.56 -4.26 15.95
CA CYS A 66 -18.51 -5.10 15.35
C CYS A 66 -18.39 -4.85 13.85
N GLU A 67 -19.50 -4.78 13.14
CA GLU A 67 -19.52 -4.50 11.71
C GLU A 67 -18.94 -3.11 11.40
N ASP A 68 -19.33 -2.09 12.15
CA ASP A 68 -18.84 -0.73 11.97
C ASP A 68 -17.34 -0.63 12.23
N LEU A 69 -16.85 -1.29 13.27
CA LEU A 69 -15.42 -1.30 13.59
C LEU A 69 -14.61 -2.05 12.53
N LEU A 70 -15.18 -3.10 11.95
CA LEU A 70 -14.53 -3.83 10.88
C LEU A 70 -14.36 -2.95 9.64
N VAL A 71 -15.39 -2.19 9.27
CA VAL A 71 -15.30 -1.24 8.17
C VAL A 71 -14.21 -0.21 8.43
N ALA A 72 -14.17 0.33 9.65
CA ALA A 72 -13.17 1.33 10.01
C ALA A 72 -11.75 0.76 9.97
N ALA A 73 -11.54 -0.46 10.45
CA ALA A 73 -10.23 -1.13 10.44
C ALA A 73 -9.78 -1.43 9.00
N TYR A 74 -10.70 -1.88 8.15
CA TYR A 74 -10.42 -2.12 6.74
C TYR A 74 -9.97 -0.83 6.05
N ASN A 75 -10.71 0.25 6.25
CA ASN A 75 -10.40 1.53 5.63
C ASN A 75 -9.07 2.09 6.15
N ASP A 76 -8.75 1.88 7.40
CA ASP A 76 -7.46 2.26 7.98
C ASP A 76 -6.32 1.48 7.31
N ALA A 77 -6.48 0.18 7.12
CA ALA A 77 -5.50 -0.65 6.42
C ALA A 77 -5.31 -0.16 4.97
N HIS A 78 -6.40 0.13 4.29
CA HIS A 78 -6.37 0.64 2.91
C HIS A 78 -5.58 1.94 2.82
N ARG A 79 -5.82 2.89 3.72
CA ARG A 79 -5.09 4.16 3.76
C ARG A 79 -3.60 3.93 4.00
N ARG A 80 -3.23 3.04 4.91
CA ARG A 80 -1.83 2.73 5.22
C ARG A 80 -1.10 2.14 4.01
N ILE A 81 -1.75 1.26 3.27
CA ILE A 81 -1.20 0.70 2.03
C ILE A 81 -0.99 1.80 1.00
N GLU A 82 -1.97 2.67 0.81
CA GLU A 82 -1.87 3.79 -0.15
C GLU A 82 -0.70 4.72 0.20
N GLU A 83 -0.57 5.08 1.47
CA GLU A 83 0.50 5.97 1.93
C GLU A 83 1.88 5.33 1.75
N GLN A 84 2.05 4.08 2.16
CA GLN A 84 3.33 3.39 2.05
C GLN A 84 3.71 3.11 0.61
N SER A 85 2.74 2.78 -0.24
CA SER A 85 2.97 2.60 -1.67
C SER A 85 3.46 3.89 -2.32
N LYS A 86 2.84 5.00 -1.95
CA LYS A 86 3.20 6.32 -2.43
C LYS A 86 4.63 6.70 -2.03
N GLU A 87 4.99 6.45 -0.78
CA GLU A 87 6.34 6.72 -0.26
C GLU A 87 7.39 5.89 -0.98
N LYS A 88 7.13 4.61 -1.19
CA LYS A 88 8.06 3.73 -1.89
C LYS A 88 8.26 4.18 -3.34
N MET A 89 7.20 4.58 -3.99
CA MET A 89 7.28 5.03 -5.37
C MET A 89 7.99 6.38 -5.49
N ALA A 90 7.76 7.29 -4.55
CA ALA A 90 8.47 8.56 -4.49
C ALA A 90 9.98 8.36 -4.31
N ALA A 91 10.38 7.38 -3.52
CA ALA A 91 11.79 7.05 -3.32
C ALA A 91 12.45 6.54 -4.61
N VAL A 92 11.72 5.77 -5.42
CA VAL A 92 12.24 5.25 -6.69
C VAL A 92 12.40 6.35 -7.72
N THR A 93 11.44 7.27 -7.80
CA THR A 93 11.49 8.38 -8.75
C THR A 93 12.48 9.48 -8.35
N GLY A 94 13.05 9.37 -7.13
CA GLY A 94 14.07 10.31 -6.65
C GLY A 94 13.59 11.76 -6.56
N GLY A 95 12.30 11.96 -6.33
CA GLY A 95 11.72 13.30 -6.28
C GLY A 95 11.41 13.90 -7.64
N MET A 96 11.58 13.13 -8.73
CA MET A 96 11.18 13.60 -10.04
C MET A 96 9.68 13.80 -10.11
N GLN A 97 9.27 15.00 -10.53
CA GLN A 97 7.86 15.26 -10.77
C GLN A 97 7.44 14.56 -12.05
N LEU A 98 6.46 13.68 -11.92
CA LEU A 98 5.88 13.03 -13.08
C LEU A 98 4.98 14.02 -13.81
N PRO A 99 4.96 14.00 -15.16
CA PRO A 99 4.07 14.87 -15.91
C PRO A 99 2.62 14.69 -15.51
N PRO A 100 1.82 15.77 -15.51
CA PRO A 100 0.37 15.64 -15.22
C PRO A 100 -0.27 14.66 -16.20
N GLY A 101 -1.08 13.76 -15.68
CA GLY A 101 -1.76 12.75 -16.51
C GLY A 101 -1.01 11.45 -16.68
N LEU A 102 0.22 11.34 -16.18
CA LEU A 102 0.95 10.08 -16.22
C LEU A 102 0.36 9.14 -15.16
N LYS A 103 -0.19 8.04 -15.62
CA LYS A 103 -0.72 7.02 -14.72
C LYS A 103 0.35 5.97 -14.46
N LEU A 104 0.67 5.79 -13.19
CA LEU A 104 1.56 4.71 -12.78
C LEU A 104 0.78 3.39 -12.82
N PRO A 105 1.46 2.26 -13.13
CA PRO A 105 0.78 0.97 -13.34
C PRO A 105 0.37 0.27 -12.04
N PHE A 106 -0.06 1.02 -11.05
CA PHE A 106 -0.50 0.44 -9.76
C PHE A 106 -1.50 1.32 -9.04
#